data_3cdae6a587538195c72b243a06863df8
#
_entry.id   3cdae6a587538195c72b243a06863df8
#
_cell.length_a   1.000
_cell.length_b   1.000
_cell.length_c   1.000
_cell.angle_alpha   90.00
_cell.angle_beta   90.00
_cell.angle_gamma   90.00
#
_symmetry.space_group_name_H-M   'P 1'
#
loop_
_entity.id
_entity.type
_entity.pdbx_description
1 polymer ?
#
loop_
_entity_poly.entity_id
_entity_poly.type
_entity_poly.pdbx_seq_one_letter_code
_entity_poly.pdbx_strand_id
1 'polypeptide(L)'
;MKYRSTRGTNEETFKKVLFAGLAEDGGLYVPMNWPQIDVNKIDKNISYKDLTKLILYPFVKDFISIIELENIINISYSKQFSSENLVSFKELSDNEILVELFNGPTLAFKDFAMQLLIPLFDHFLEKEKKKINLIVATSGDTGSAAINAVKQSKNISIFCLYPSKRISDFQRRQMSTVTESNIFLCEIDGTFDDCQKIVKDILKDTQYSSENNISAVNSINWARILIQCVYYYYTYINYFDASRPTVNFSVPTGNFGDIYAGYVAYKMGLPINKLIVATNENDILHRFINTGIYQTESVKKTTSPSMDIQIASNFERLLFDIMSQSNEKTASAMNLFEEKGKLTVERQDLNIISNIFASESTHQEDVNKIISNVHEIH
;
A
#
# COMPACT_ATOMS: atom_id res chain seq x y z
N MET A 1 13.07 -16.47 2.97
CA MET A 1 12.98 -15.06 3.46
C MET A 1 12.32 -15.04 4.83
N LYS A 2 12.90 -14.31 5.79
CA LYS A 2 12.35 -14.13 7.14
C LYS A 2 11.84 -12.70 7.32
N TYR A 3 10.83 -12.55 8.16
CA TYR A 3 10.18 -11.29 8.49
C TYR A 3 10.17 -11.10 10.00
N ARG A 4 10.08 -9.86 10.46
CA ARG A 4 9.91 -9.50 11.86
C ARG A 4 8.87 -8.39 12.02
N SER A 5 8.32 -8.27 13.21
CA SER A 5 7.50 -7.11 13.58
C SER A 5 8.38 -5.88 13.79
N THR A 6 7.83 -4.70 13.58
CA THR A 6 8.44 -3.42 13.98
C THR A 6 8.49 -3.24 15.48
N ARG A 7 7.68 -3.96 16.26
CA ARG A 7 7.59 -3.86 17.74
C ARG A 7 8.10 -5.08 18.48
N GLY A 8 8.32 -6.22 17.77
CA GLY A 8 8.73 -7.48 18.38
C GLY A 8 9.85 -8.19 17.63
N THR A 9 10.46 -9.19 18.26
CA THR A 9 11.65 -9.89 17.76
C THR A 9 11.37 -11.25 17.11
N ASN A 10 10.12 -11.72 17.15
CA ASN A 10 9.76 -13.03 16.59
C ASN A 10 9.95 -13.04 15.07
N GLU A 11 10.61 -14.07 14.58
CA GLU A 11 10.79 -14.29 13.16
C GLU A 11 9.59 -15.02 12.56
N GLU A 12 9.09 -14.49 11.44
CA GLU A 12 7.93 -15.04 10.77
C GLU A 12 8.22 -15.40 9.30
N THR A 13 7.39 -16.26 8.74
CA THR A 13 7.46 -16.66 7.33
C THR A 13 6.60 -15.75 6.46
N PHE A 14 6.88 -15.70 5.14
CA PHE A 14 6.04 -14.96 4.19
C PHE A 14 4.56 -15.35 4.29
N LYS A 15 4.27 -16.65 4.38
CA LYS A 15 2.91 -17.14 4.49
C LYS A 15 2.18 -16.60 5.73
N LYS A 16 2.84 -16.61 6.92
CA LYS A 16 2.25 -16.03 8.14
C LYS A 16 1.97 -14.53 7.94
N VAL A 17 2.94 -13.79 7.41
CA VAL A 17 2.85 -12.36 7.15
C VAL A 17 1.77 -12.01 6.13
N LEU A 18 1.62 -12.83 5.09
CA LEU A 18 0.58 -12.66 4.06
C LEU A 18 -0.82 -12.67 4.70
N PHE A 19 -1.10 -13.65 5.56
CA PHE A 19 -2.43 -13.83 6.16
C PHE A 19 -2.66 -12.98 7.42
N ALA A 20 -1.64 -12.72 8.23
CA ALA A 20 -1.81 -11.98 9.47
C ALA A 20 -2.09 -10.49 9.25
N GLY A 21 -1.46 -9.87 8.24
CA GLY A 21 -1.56 -8.44 7.98
C GLY A 21 -0.93 -7.56 9.07
N LEU A 22 -1.24 -7.85 10.34
CA LEU A 22 -0.72 -7.18 11.54
C LEU A 22 -0.01 -8.22 12.42
N ALA A 23 1.06 -7.83 13.10
CA ALA A 23 1.74 -8.69 14.06
C ALA A 23 0.96 -8.77 15.39
N GLU A 24 1.16 -9.85 16.13
CA GLU A 24 0.46 -10.12 17.41
C GLU A 24 0.76 -9.05 18.49
N ASP A 25 1.92 -8.40 18.39
CA ASP A 25 2.32 -7.29 19.25
C ASP A 25 1.78 -5.91 18.78
N GLY A 26 0.95 -5.89 17.73
CA GLY A 26 0.38 -4.69 17.13
C GLY A 26 1.31 -3.97 16.15
N GLY A 27 2.54 -4.46 15.94
CA GLY A 27 3.50 -3.92 14.99
C GLY A 27 3.23 -4.35 13.55
N LEU A 28 4.02 -3.82 12.63
CA LEU A 28 3.95 -4.09 11.20
C LEU A 28 5.08 -5.01 10.77
N TYR A 29 4.81 -5.91 9.84
CA TYR A 29 5.85 -6.79 9.31
C TYR A 29 6.76 -6.08 8.32
N VAL A 30 8.07 -6.35 8.46
CA VAL A 30 9.13 -5.96 7.52
C VAL A 30 10.06 -7.16 7.26
N PRO A 31 10.67 -7.30 6.07
CA PRO A 31 11.65 -8.33 5.84
C PRO A 31 12.93 -8.04 6.62
N MET A 32 13.62 -9.08 7.05
CA MET A 32 14.90 -8.95 7.76
C MET A 32 16.05 -8.59 6.82
N ASN A 33 15.94 -8.91 5.55
CA ASN A 33 16.94 -8.63 4.51
C ASN A 33 16.25 -8.10 3.25
N TRP A 34 16.95 -7.24 2.53
CA TRP A 34 16.49 -6.66 1.27
C TRP A 34 17.21 -7.31 0.11
N PRO A 35 16.53 -8.11 -0.75
CA PRO A 35 17.12 -8.60 -1.99
C PRO A 35 17.60 -7.43 -2.83
N GLN A 36 18.82 -7.50 -3.35
CA GLN A 36 19.36 -6.47 -4.25
C GLN A 36 19.04 -6.84 -5.69
N ILE A 37 18.47 -5.90 -6.43
CA ILE A 37 18.10 -6.03 -7.84
C ILE A 37 18.94 -5.04 -8.64
N ASP A 38 19.81 -5.57 -9.48
CA ASP A 38 20.63 -4.76 -10.39
C ASP A 38 19.80 -4.41 -11.63
N VAL A 39 19.29 -3.19 -11.68
CA VAL A 39 18.44 -2.71 -12.78
C VAL A 39 19.15 -2.74 -14.14
N ASN A 40 20.49 -2.66 -14.16
CA ASN A 40 21.27 -2.70 -15.40
C ASN A 40 21.29 -4.10 -16.05
N LYS A 41 20.92 -5.14 -15.31
CA LYS A 41 20.80 -6.52 -15.80
C LYS A 41 19.39 -6.88 -16.26
N ILE A 42 18.43 -5.96 -16.11
CA ILE A 42 17.05 -6.20 -16.53
C ILE A 42 16.92 -5.78 -18.00
N ASP A 43 16.28 -6.64 -18.80
CA ASP A 43 15.93 -6.30 -20.19
C ASP A 43 14.97 -5.09 -20.20
N LYS A 44 15.29 -4.06 -21.00
CA LYS A 44 14.42 -2.88 -21.15
C LYS A 44 13.04 -3.21 -21.73
N ASN A 45 12.91 -4.33 -22.45
CA ASN A 45 11.64 -4.80 -23.02
C ASN A 45 10.92 -5.78 -22.09
N ILE A 46 11.31 -5.89 -20.83
CA ILE A 46 10.69 -6.81 -19.87
C ILE A 46 9.19 -6.47 -19.71
N SER A 47 8.33 -7.48 -19.81
CA SER A 47 6.92 -7.28 -19.54
C SER A 47 6.67 -6.96 -18.05
N TYR A 48 5.58 -6.23 -17.74
CA TYR A 48 5.20 -5.96 -16.36
C TYR A 48 5.05 -7.26 -15.55
N LYS A 49 4.52 -8.32 -16.16
CA LYS A 49 4.34 -9.64 -15.54
C LYS A 49 5.66 -10.32 -15.21
N ASP A 50 6.62 -10.31 -16.14
CA ASP A 50 7.94 -10.90 -15.90
C ASP A 50 8.73 -10.11 -14.87
N LEU A 51 8.60 -8.79 -14.89
CA LEU A 51 9.17 -7.93 -13.86
C LEU A 51 8.53 -8.21 -12.49
N THR A 52 7.21 -8.41 -12.43
CA THR A 52 6.52 -8.81 -11.20
C THR A 52 7.09 -10.11 -10.66
N LYS A 53 7.26 -11.12 -11.52
CA LYS A 53 7.86 -12.40 -11.16
C LYS A 53 9.29 -12.23 -10.60
N LEU A 54 10.12 -11.43 -11.27
CA LEU A 54 11.49 -11.15 -10.88
C LEU A 54 11.58 -10.50 -9.50
N ILE A 55 10.74 -9.50 -9.23
CA ILE A 55 10.75 -8.74 -7.97
C ILE A 55 10.18 -9.57 -6.82
N LEU A 56 9.09 -10.31 -7.04
CA LEU A 56 8.41 -11.03 -5.97
C LEU A 56 9.08 -12.35 -5.60
N TYR A 57 9.66 -13.08 -6.58
CA TYR A 57 10.16 -14.43 -6.36
C TYR A 57 11.16 -14.56 -5.20
N PRO A 58 12.15 -13.65 -5.01
CA PRO A 58 13.04 -13.72 -3.86
C PRO A 58 12.36 -13.77 -2.50
N PHE A 59 11.16 -13.17 -2.37
CA PHE A 59 10.39 -13.11 -1.14
C PHE A 59 9.53 -14.35 -0.88
N VAL A 60 9.09 -15.01 -1.96
CA VAL A 60 8.08 -16.08 -1.89
C VAL A 60 8.61 -17.48 -2.23
N LYS A 61 9.85 -17.61 -2.74
CA LYS A 61 10.44 -18.84 -3.28
C LYS A 61 10.46 -20.02 -2.30
N ASP A 62 10.42 -19.77 -0.99
CA ASP A 62 10.41 -20.82 0.03
C ASP A 62 9.01 -21.48 0.15
N PHE A 63 7.98 -20.91 -0.47
CA PHE A 63 6.57 -21.32 -0.29
C PHE A 63 5.84 -21.58 -1.60
N ILE A 64 6.32 -21.02 -2.69
CA ILE A 64 5.69 -21.12 -4.00
C ILE A 64 6.78 -21.30 -5.07
N SER A 65 6.57 -22.22 -6.00
CA SER A 65 7.47 -22.40 -7.13
C SER A 65 7.35 -21.25 -8.13
N ILE A 66 8.38 -21.05 -8.94
CA ILE A 66 8.39 -19.98 -9.97
C ILE A 66 7.26 -20.17 -10.99
N ILE A 67 6.90 -21.41 -11.33
CA ILE A 67 5.81 -21.74 -12.26
C ILE A 67 4.45 -21.40 -11.65
N GLU A 68 4.24 -21.73 -10.38
CA GLU A 68 2.99 -21.37 -9.67
C GLU A 68 2.85 -19.86 -9.56
N LEU A 69 3.91 -19.14 -9.22
CA LEU A 69 3.91 -17.68 -9.16
C LEU A 69 3.58 -17.06 -10.52
N GLU A 70 4.18 -17.57 -11.59
CA GLU A 70 3.92 -17.12 -12.96
C GLU A 70 2.45 -17.31 -13.36
N ASN A 71 1.86 -18.47 -13.04
CA ASN A 71 0.45 -18.75 -13.28
C ASN A 71 -0.45 -17.76 -12.51
N ILE A 72 -0.15 -17.50 -11.25
CA ILE A 72 -0.90 -16.54 -10.44
C ILE A 72 -0.81 -15.13 -11.04
N ILE A 73 0.38 -14.66 -11.43
CA ILE A 73 0.60 -13.36 -12.06
C ILE A 73 -0.20 -13.27 -13.38
N ASN A 74 -0.18 -14.32 -14.20
CA ASN A 74 -0.90 -14.34 -15.47
C ASN A 74 -2.42 -14.25 -15.30
N ILE A 75 -2.98 -14.89 -14.28
CA ILE A 75 -4.40 -14.79 -13.94
C ILE A 75 -4.71 -13.39 -13.42
N SER A 76 -3.86 -12.86 -12.53
CA SER A 76 -4.04 -11.57 -11.85
C SER A 76 -4.03 -10.39 -12.82
N TYR A 77 -3.12 -10.40 -13.76
CA TYR A 77 -2.92 -9.32 -14.73
C TYR A 77 -3.38 -9.74 -16.13
N SER A 78 -4.67 -9.98 -16.27
CA SER A 78 -5.29 -10.41 -17.51
C SER A 78 -6.35 -9.41 -18.01
N LYS A 79 -7.47 -9.90 -18.50
CA LYS A 79 -8.53 -9.11 -19.16
C LYS A 79 -9.21 -8.04 -18.29
N GLN A 80 -9.01 -8.05 -16.98
CA GLN A 80 -9.58 -7.06 -16.07
C GLN A 80 -8.87 -5.69 -16.15
N PHE A 81 -7.66 -5.64 -16.69
CA PHE A 81 -6.97 -4.37 -16.97
C PHE A 81 -7.33 -3.86 -18.38
N SER A 82 -7.55 -2.56 -18.50
CA SER A 82 -7.94 -1.92 -19.77
C SER A 82 -6.78 -1.72 -20.75
N SER A 83 -5.54 -1.85 -20.27
CA SER A 83 -4.32 -1.73 -21.06
C SER A 83 -3.47 -3.00 -20.95
N GLU A 84 -2.93 -3.48 -22.08
CA GLU A 84 -2.00 -4.61 -22.11
C GLU A 84 -0.70 -4.32 -21.33
N ASN A 85 -0.25 -3.07 -21.34
CA ASN A 85 0.94 -2.65 -20.61
C ASN A 85 0.70 -2.43 -19.12
N LEU A 86 -0.54 -2.57 -18.64
CA LEU A 86 -0.97 -2.36 -17.26
C LEU A 86 -0.72 -0.94 -16.74
N VAL A 87 0.48 -0.42 -16.87
CA VAL A 87 0.89 0.96 -16.53
C VAL A 87 0.98 1.76 -17.81
N SER A 88 0.34 2.91 -17.85
CA SER A 88 0.45 3.90 -18.94
C SER A 88 1.34 5.06 -18.52
N PHE A 89 1.90 5.75 -19.49
CA PHE A 89 2.75 6.89 -19.26
C PHE A 89 2.33 8.04 -20.16
N LYS A 90 2.30 9.24 -19.61
CA LYS A 90 2.14 10.48 -20.40
C LYS A 90 3.35 11.37 -20.13
N GLU A 91 4.09 11.68 -21.19
CA GLU A 91 5.17 12.65 -21.11
C GLU A 91 4.55 14.08 -20.99
N LEU A 92 4.94 14.76 -19.93
CA LEU A 92 4.56 16.16 -19.71
C LEU A 92 5.64 17.12 -20.22
N SER A 93 6.91 16.76 -20.07
CA SER A 93 8.07 17.46 -20.60
C SER A 93 9.24 16.50 -20.78
N ASP A 94 10.39 16.98 -21.26
CA ASP A 94 11.61 16.18 -21.43
C ASP A 94 12.07 15.48 -20.13
N ASN A 95 11.69 16.02 -18.98
CA ASN A 95 12.13 15.54 -17.66
C ASN A 95 10.97 15.15 -16.73
N GLU A 96 9.73 15.19 -17.21
CA GLU A 96 8.54 14.93 -16.39
C GLU A 96 7.60 13.96 -17.09
N ILE A 97 7.26 12.89 -16.42
CA ILE A 97 6.30 11.91 -16.88
C ILE A 97 5.21 11.68 -15.82
N LEU A 98 3.99 11.56 -16.28
CA LEU A 98 2.87 11.12 -15.47
C LEU A 98 2.74 9.61 -15.60
N VAL A 99 2.86 8.90 -14.46
CA VAL A 99 2.65 7.45 -14.38
C VAL A 99 1.19 7.19 -14.06
N GLU A 100 0.49 6.61 -15.01
CA GLU A 100 -0.96 6.36 -14.91
C GLU A 100 -1.22 4.95 -14.38
N LEU A 101 -1.78 4.85 -13.17
CA LEU A 101 -2.05 3.59 -12.47
C LEU A 101 -3.55 3.27 -12.37
N PHE A 102 -4.36 3.82 -13.27
CA PHE A 102 -5.83 3.65 -13.26
C PHE A 102 -6.35 2.63 -14.30
N ASN A 103 -5.48 1.83 -14.92
CA ASN A 103 -5.89 0.84 -15.92
C ASN A 103 -6.55 -0.42 -15.32
N GLY A 104 -6.59 -0.53 -14.00
CA GLY A 104 -7.24 -1.64 -13.30
C GLY A 104 -8.77 -1.52 -13.25
N PRO A 105 -9.45 -2.58 -12.79
CA PRO A 105 -10.92 -2.69 -12.87
C PRO A 105 -11.69 -1.68 -12.02
N THR A 106 -11.07 -1.06 -11.02
CA THR A 106 -11.70 -0.03 -10.19
C THR A 106 -11.09 1.36 -10.38
N LEU A 107 -10.23 1.51 -11.38
CA LEU A 107 -9.58 2.76 -11.77
C LEU A 107 -8.70 3.36 -10.66
N ALA A 108 -8.15 2.51 -9.80
CA ALA A 108 -7.29 2.91 -8.70
C ALA A 108 -5.98 2.10 -8.70
N PHE A 109 -4.86 2.73 -8.32
CA PHE A 109 -3.56 2.05 -8.20
C PHE A 109 -3.61 0.82 -7.28
N LYS A 110 -4.58 0.79 -6.38
CA LYS A 110 -4.81 -0.33 -5.45
C LYS A 110 -5.17 -1.64 -6.16
N ASP A 111 -5.66 -1.56 -7.38
CA ASP A 111 -5.94 -2.74 -8.21
C ASP A 111 -4.69 -3.57 -8.47
N PHE A 112 -3.53 -2.92 -8.70
CA PHE A 112 -2.27 -3.63 -8.92
C PHE A 112 -1.95 -4.61 -7.78
N ALA A 113 -2.11 -4.14 -6.56
CA ALA A 113 -1.85 -4.99 -5.39
C ALA A 113 -2.99 -6.00 -5.15
N MET A 114 -4.24 -5.57 -5.19
CA MET A 114 -5.37 -6.43 -4.83
C MET A 114 -5.61 -7.56 -5.83
N GLN A 115 -5.46 -7.30 -7.14
CA GLN A 115 -5.65 -8.31 -8.18
C GLN A 115 -4.60 -9.43 -8.13
N LEU A 116 -3.44 -9.21 -7.49
CA LEU A 116 -2.43 -10.25 -7.28
C LEU A 116 -2.49 -10.85 -5.87
N LEU A 117 -2.81 -10.05 -4.85
CA LEU A 117 -2.87 -10.49 -3.46
C LEU A 117 -3.95 -11.56 -3.24
N ILE A 118 -5.14 -11.37 -3.81
CA ILE A 118 -6.25 -12.30 -3.62
C ILE A 118 -5.98 -13.67 -4.28
N PRO A 119 -5.51 -13.77 -5.53
CA PRO A 119 -5.07 -15.05 -6.08
C PRO A 119 -3.90 -15.71 -5.31
N LEU A 120 -3.00 -14.93 -4.69
CA LEU A 120 -1.99 -15.48 -3.79
C LEU A 120 -2.63 -16.11 -2.54
N PHE A 121 -3.63 -15.46 -1.94
CA PHE A 121 -4.39 -16.06 -0.84
C PHE A 121 -5.09 -17.36 -1.29
N ASP A 122 -5.83 -17.30 -2.39
CA ASP A 122 -6.56 -18.46 -2.92
C ASP A 122 -5.64 -19.65 -3.16
N HIS A 123 -4.44 -19.43 -3.71
CA HIS A 123 -3.46 -20.49 -3.95
C HIS A 123 -3.10 -21.26 -2.65
N PHE A 124 -2.83 -20.54 -1.56
CA PHE A 124 -2.52 -21.18 -0.28
C PHE A 124 -3.75 -21.82 0.37
N LEU A 125 -4.91 -21.16 0.28
CA LEU A 125 -6.16 -21.66 0.85
C LEU A 125 -6.62 -22.95 0.16
N GLU A 126 -6.48 -23.03 -1.18
CA GLU A 126 -6.80 -24.21 -1.94
C GLU A 126 -5.92 -25.41 -1.55
N LYS A 127 -4.59 -25.19 -1.44
CA LYS A 127 -3.65 -26.21 -0.96
C LYS A 127 -4.00 -26.75 0.41
N GLU A 128 -4.49 -25.89 1.33
CA GLU A 128 -4.86 -26.25 2.68
C GLU A 128 -6.32 -26.68 2.85
N LYS A 129 -7.12 -26.57 1.79
CA LYS A 129 -8.59 -26.81 1.81
C LYS A 129 -9.29 -25.96 2.87
N LYS A 130 -8.85 -24.69 3.02
CA LYS A 130 -9.38 -23.72 3.99
C LYS A 130 -10.16 -22.61 3.29
N LYS A 131 -11.05 -21.98 4.06
CA LYS A 131 -11.74 -20.74 3.68
C LYS A 131 -11.46 -19.68 4.72
N ILE A 132 -11.47 -18.41 4.29
CA ILE A 132 -11.31 -17.27 5.18
C ILE A 132 -12.40 -16.22 4.96
N ASN A 133 -12.63 -15.42 5.98
CA ASN A 133 -13.46 -14.24 5.96
C ASN A 133 -12.54 -13.01 6.05
N LEU A 134 -12.46 -12.23 4.99
CA LEU A 134 -11.75 -10.96 5.00
C LEU A 134 -12.63 -9.87 5.56
N ILE A 135 -12.11 -9.09 6.49
CA ILE A 135 -12.76 -7.89 7.00
C ILE A 135 -11.96 -6.65 6.60
N VAL A 136 -12.63 -5.65 6.05
CA VAL A 136 -11.99 -4.43 5.50
C VAL A 136 -12.77 -3.21 5.92
N ALA A 137 -12.10 -2.23 6.53
CA ALA A 137 -12.60 -0.87 6.61
C ALA A 137 -12.09 -0.06 5.41
N THR A 138 -12.97 0.70 4.77
CA THR A 138 -12.61 1.47 3.60
C THR A 138 -13.15 2.88 3.60
N SER A 139 -12.36 3.81 3.06
CA SER A 139 -12.79 5.16 2.66
C SER A 139 -13.21 5.21 1.18
N GLY A 140 -13.31 4.06 0.50
CA GLY A 140 -13.75 3.91 -0.89
C GLY A 140 -12.86 2.99 -1.72
N ASP A 141 -11.70 3.44 -2.19
CA ASP A 141 -10.85 2.74 -3.18
C ASP A 141 -10.38 1.34 -2.74
N THR A 142 -9.95 1.19 -1.48
CA THR A 142 -9.47 -0.11 -1.01
C THR A 142 -10.59 -1.15 -0.99
N GLY A 143 -11.79 -0.75 -0.57
CA GLY A 143 -12.97 -1.63 -0.59
C GLY A 143 -13.35 -2.02 -2.01
N SER A 144 -13.43 -1.05 -2.93
CA SER A 144 -13.74 -1.30 -4.35
C SER A 144 -12.74 -2.29 -4.97
N ALA A 145 -11.44 -2.05 -4.78
CA ALA A 145 -10.40 -2.93 -5.33
C ALA A 145 -10.43 -4.34 -4.70
N ALA A 146 -10.63 -4.43 -3.38
CA ALA A 146 -10.70 -5.71 -2.68
C ALA A 146 -11.92 -6.53 -3.11
N ILE A 147 -13.11 -5.91 -3.16
CA ILE A 147 -14.34 -6.55 -3.62
C ILE A 147 -14.18 -7.06 -5.06
N ASN A 148 -13.64 -6.22 -5.95
CA ASN A 148 -13.43 -6.63 -7.32
C ASN A 148 -12.48 -7.84 -7.44
N ALA A 149 -11.42 -7.88 -6.63
CA ALA A 149 -10.48 -9.00 -6.63
C ALA A 149 -11.09 -10.28 -6.04
N VAL A 150 -11.92 -10.16 -4.98
CA VAL A 150 -12.50 -11.30 -4.26
C VAL A 150 -13.70 -11.92 -5.00
N LYS A 151 -14.39 -11.19 -5.86
CA LYS A 151 -15.66 -11.65 -6.47
C LYS A 151 -15.61 -13.02 -7.17
N GLN A 152 -14.45 -13.44 -7.65
CA GLN A 152 -14.26 -14.74 -8.30
C GLN A 152 -13.69 -15.82 -7.38
N SER A 153 -13.32 -15.48 -6.15
CA SER A 153 -12.76 -16.43 -5.19
C SER A 153 -13.85 -17.37 -4.65
N LYS A 154 -13.49 -18.65 -4.53
CA LYS A 154 -14.33 -19.69 -3.89
C LYS A 154 -13.97 -19.93 -2.42
N ASN A 155 -12.83 -19.41 -2.01
CA ASN A 155 -12.27 -19.66 -0.68
C ASN A 155 -12.30 -18.43 0.22
N ILE A 156 -12.69 -17.26 -0.32
CA ILE A 156 -12.64 -15.99 0.38
C ILE A 156 -14.04 -15.35 0.35
N SER A 157 -14.56 -14.99 1.51
CA SER A 157 -15.68 -14.06 1.65
C SER A 157 -15.14 -12.72 2.16
N ILE A 158 -15.75 -11.60 1.75
CA ILE A 158 -15.34 -10.26 2.18
C ILE A 158 -16.49 -9.50 2.85
N PHE A 159 -16.19 -8.95 4.01
CA PHE A 159 -17.05 -8.03 4.77
C PHE A 159 -16.42 -6.63 4.69
N CYS A 160 -17.02 -5.76 3.90
CA CYS A 160 -16.49 -4.42 3.65
C CYS A 160 -17.30 -3.37 4.41
N LEU A 161 -16.68 -2.76 5.42
CA LEU A 161 -17.26 -1.72 6.25
C LEU A 161 -16.91 -0.34 5.67
N TYR A 162 -17.92 0.51 5.46
CA TYR A 162 -17.70 1.86 4.98
C TYR A 162 -18.60 2.86 5.70
N PRO A 163 -18.16 4.12 5.90
CA PRO A 163 -18.93 5.13 6.60
C PRO A 163 -20.06 5.68 5.72
N SER A 164 -21.26 5.73 6.28
CA SER A 164 -22.46 6.25 5.59
C SER A 164 -22.23 7.70 5.13
N LYS A 165 -22.58 7.98 3.87
CA LYS A 165 -22.50 9.32 3.24
C LYS A 165 -21.11 9.98 3.28
N ARG A 166 -20.02 9.21 3.53
CA ARG A 166 -18.64 9.73 3.65
C ARG A 166 -17.69 9.14 2.62
N ILE A 167 -18.19 8.38 1.67
CA ILE A 167 -17.47 7.94 0.47
C ILE A 167 -18.13 8.54 -0.77
N SER A 168 -17.43 8.61 -1.89
CA SER A 168 -18.03 9.13 -3.13
C SER A 168 -19.10 8.18 -3.66
N ASP A 169 -20.12 8.73 -4.33
CA ASP A 169 -21.16 7.93 -4.98
C ASP A 169 -20.58 6.95 -6.01
N PHE A 170 -19.50 7.35 -6.67
CA PHE A 170 -18.81 6.50 -7.62
C PHE A 170 -18.23 5.25 -6.94
N GLN A 171 -17.46 5.43 -5.87
CA GLN A 171 -16.87 4.33 -5.12
C GLN A 171 -17.95 3.43 -4.46
N ARG A 172 -19.02 4.05 -3.91
CA ARG A 172 -20.15 3.30 -3.38
C ARG A 172 -20.79 2.42 -4.44
N ARG A 173 -20.99 2.93 -5.64
CA ARG A 173 -21.54 2.15 -6.78
C ARG A 173 -20.62 1.04 -7.22
N GLN A 174 -19.32 1.28 -7.31
CA GLN A 174 -18.34 0.23 -7.64
C GLN A 174 -18.44 -0.96 -6.68
N MET A 175 -18.71 -0.73 -5.40
CA MET A 175 -18.88 -1.79 -4.41
C MET A 175 -20.27 -2.44 -4.47
N SER A 176 -21.33 -1.63 -4.51
CA SER A 176 -22.71 -2.09 -4.36
C SER A 176 -23.31 -2.75 -5.61
N THR A 177 -22.69 -2.60 -6.76
CA THR A 177 -23.12 -3.29 -8.00
C THR A 177 -22.56 -4.70 -8.14
N VAL A 178 -21.65 -5.11 -7.26
CA VAL A 178 -21.12 -6.47 -7.19
C VAL A 178 -22.05 -7.32 -6.33
N THR A 179 -22.64 -8.36 -6.92
CA THR A 179 -23.78 -9.13 -6.34
C THR A 179 -23.43 -10.58 -6.01
N GLU A 180 -22.16 -10.95 -6.07
CA GLU A 180 -21.67 -12.29 -5.76
C GLU A 180 -21.89 -12.64 -4.28
N SER A 181 -22.24 -13.90 -4.02
CA SER A 181 -22.70 -14.38 -2.70
C SER A 181 -21.63 -14.36 -1.60
N ASN A 182 -20.38 -14.16 -1.96
CA ASN A 182 -19.25 -14.06 -1.02
C ASN A 182 -18.89 -12.61 -0.64
N ILE A 183 -19.72 -11.62 -1.04
CA ILE A 183 -19.47 -10.19 -0.82
C ILE A 183 -20.56 -9.62 0.08
N PHE A 184 -20.13 -9.00 1.18
CA PHE A 184 -20.98 -8.39 2.18
C PHE A 184 -20.58 -6.94 2.41
N LEU A 185 -21.49 -6.01 2.13
CA LEU A 185 -21.32 -4.59 2.38
C LEU A 185 -21.98 -4.19 3.69
N CYS A 186 -21.22 -3.53 4.56
CA CYS A 186 -21.69 -3.05 5.85
C CYS A 186 -21.56 -1.52 5.91
N GLU A 187 -22.66 -0.83 5.73
CA GLU A 187 -22.74 0.62 5.91
C GLU A 187 -22.81 0.94 7.40
N ILE A 188 -21.87 1.76 7.88
CA ILE A 188 -21.74 2.13 9.29
C ILE A 188 -22.18 3.60 9.46
N ASP A 189 -23.10 3.86 10.37
CA ASP A 189 -23.46 5.21 10.77
C ASP A 189 -22.37 5.79 11.68
N GLY A 190 -21.33 6.35 11.05
CA GLY A 190 -20.14 6.81 11.74
C GLY A 190 -19.09 7.36 10.76
N THR A 191 -17.85 7.36 11.21
CA THR A 191 -16.66 7.79 10.46
C THR A 191 -15.87 6.60 9.92
N PHE A 192 -14.86 6.88 9.11
CA PHE A 192 -13.89 5.84 8.69
C PHE A 192 -13.11 5.28 9.90
N ASP A 193 -12.82 6.10 10.89
CA ASP A 193 -12.14 5.67 12.12
C ASP A 193 -13.02 4.72 12.94
N ASP A 194 -14.34 4.93 12.95
CA ASP A 194 -15.29 3.99 13.57
C ASP A 194 -15.28 2.64 12.85
N CYS A 195 -15.27 2.63 11.52
CA CYS A 195 -15.12 1.40 10.74
C CYS A 195 -13.80 0.69 11.06
N GLN A 196 -12.69 1.42 11.14
CA GLN A 196 -11.39 0.85 11.49
C GLN A 196 -11.37 0.29 12.92
N LYS A 197 -12.01 0.99 13.86
CA LYS A 197 -12.13 0.54 15.24
C LYS A 197 -12.84 -0.81 15.32
N ILE A 198 -14.00 -0.93 14.63
CA ILE A 198 -14.76 -2.20 14.59
C ILE A 198 -13.86 -3.34 14.06
N VAL A 199 -13.15 -3.10 12.95
CA VAL A 199 -12.22 -4.10 12.39
C VAL A 199 -11.13 -4.48 13.39
N LYS A 200 -10.52 -3.49 14.05
CA LYS A 200 -9.48 -3.74 15.06
C LYS A 200 -10.01 -4.50 16.28
N ASP A 201 -11.20 -4.17 16.75
CA ASP A 201 -11.81 -4.82 17.91
C ASP A 201 -12.14 -6.30 17.60
N ILE A 202 -12.64 -6.60 16.40
CA ILE A 202 -12.86 -7.97 15.93
C ILE A 202 -11.54 -8.75 15.85
N LEU A 203 -10.47 -8.14 15.30
CA LEU A 203 -9.17 -8.81 15.15
C LEU A 203 -8.45 -9.01 16.49
N LYS A 204 -8.70 -8.14 17.48
CA LYS A 204 -8.16 -8.30 18.84
C LYS A 204 -8.79 -9.47 19.60
N ASP A 205 -10.02 -9.82 19.30
CA ASP A 205 -10.64 -11.04 19.80
C ASP A 205 -10.06 -12.26 19.05
N THR A 206 -8.93 -12.74 19.55
CA THR A 206 -8.17 -13.81 18.89
C THR A 206 -8.93 -15.13 18.84
N GLN A 207 -9.78 -15.41 19.84
CA GLN A 207 -10.63 -16.59 19.84
C GLN A 207 -11.68 -16.51 18.74
N TYR A 208 -12.46 -15.43 18.71
CA TYR A 208 -13.48 -15.20 17.69
C TYR A 208 -12.90 -15.18 16.27
N SER A 209 -11.78 -14.47 16.09
CA SER A 209 -11.11 -14.37 14.80
C SER A 209 -10.58 -15.71 14.31
N SER A 210 -10.06 -16.56 15.21
CA SER A 210 -9.57 -17.91 14.88
C SER A 210 -10.72 -18.85 14.53
N GLU A 211 -11.78 -18.88 15.35
CA GLU A 211 -12.96 -19.74 15.14
C GLU A 211 -13.68 -19.42 13.82
N ASN A 212 -13.67 -18.15 13.41
CA ASN A 212 -14.31 -17.69 12.17
C ASN A 212 -13.33 -17.49 11.01
N ASN A 213 -12.07 -17.90 11.14
CA ASN A 213 -11.03 -17.71 10.12
C ASN A 213 -10.97 -16.28 9.58
N ILE A 214 -10.99 -15.28 10.46
CA ILE A 214 -10.99 -13.87 10.07
C ILE A 214 -9.57 -13.42 9.75
N SER A 215 -9.43 -12.70 8.65
CA SER A 215 -8.19 -12.03 8.22
C SER A 215 -8.51 -10.63 7.69
N ALA A 216 -7.50 -9.80 7.52
CA ALA A 216 -7.68 -8.45 7.01
C ALA A 216 -6.76 -8.15 5.82
N VAL A 217 -7.27 -7.41 4.84
CA VAL A 217 -6.50 -6.90 3.69
C VAL A 217 -6.39 -5.38 3.74
N ASN A 218 -5.84 -4.89 4.84
CA ASN A 218 -5.63 -3.45 5.04
C ASN A 218 -4.40 -2.94 4.26
N SER A 219 -4.25 -1.61 4.20
CA SER A 219 -3.08 -0.96 3.58
C SER A 219 -1.73 -1.40 4.19
N ILE A 220 -1.76 -1.93 5.41
CA ILE A 220 -0.59 -2.41 6.16
C ILE A 220 -0.08 -3.79 5.76
N ASN A 221 -0.83 -4.56 4.98
CA ASN A 221 -0.38 -5.89 4.56
C ASN A 221 0.92 -5.79 3.75
N TRP A 222 1.96 -6.52 4.20
CA TRP A 222 3.28 -6.46 3.57
C TRP A 222 3.27 -6.84 2.09
N ALA A 223 2.49 -7.85 1.70
CA ALA A 223 2.44 -8.27 0.31
C ALA A 223 1.87 -7.17 -0.61
N ARG A 224 0.97 -6.31 -0.11
CA ARG A 224 0.52 -5.12 -0.87
C ARG A 224 1.66 -4.17 -1.15
N ILE A 225 2.50 -3.90 -0.15
CA ILE A 225 3.68 -3.03 -0.30
C ILE A 225 4.64 -3.64 -1.34
N LEU A 226 4.93 -4.93 -1.19
CA LEU A 226 5.85 -5.63 -2.09
C LEU A 226 5.37 -5.59 -3.55
N ILE A 227 4.09 -5.85 -3.80
CA ILE A 227 3.52 -5.82 -5.14
C ILE A 227 3.59 -4.40 -5.73
N GLN A 228 3.40 -3.38 -4.94
CA GLN A 228 3.49 -1.99 -5.37
C GLN A 228 4.91 -1.55 -5.77
N CYS A 229 5.95 -2.22 -5.31
CA CYS A 229 7.32 -1.92 -5.75
C CYS A 229 7.49 -2.08 -7.28
N VAL A 230 6.68 -2.93 -7.91
CA VAL A 230 6.86 -3.31 -9.33
C VAL A 230 6.71 -2.11 -10.25
N TYR A 231 5.71 -1.27 -10.07
CA TYR A 231 5.51 -0.13 -10.97
C TYR A 231 6.58 0.97 -10.81
N TYR A 232 7.27 1.07 -9.66
CA TYR A 232 8.45 1.92 -9.52
C TYR A 232 9.61 1.43 -10.39
N TYR A 233 9.90 0.12 -10.33
CA TYR A 233 10.90 -0.50 -11.21
C TYR A 233 10.51 -0.39 -12.68
N TYR A 234 9.23 -0.67 -13.01
CA TYR A 234 8.74 -0.62 -14.38
C TYR A 234 8.86 0.79 -14.97
N THR A 235 8.55 1.82 -14.19
CA THR A 235 8.74 3.22 -14.58
C THR A 235 10.20 3.53 -14.86
N TYR A 236 11.10 3.12 -13.95
CA TYR A 236 12.53 3.36 -14.14
C TYR A 236 13.07 2.69 -15.40
N ILE A 237 12.75 1.42 -15.61
CA ILE A 237 13.25 0.63 -16.74
C ILE A 237 12.81 1.23 -18.09
N ASN A 238 11.61 1.78 -18.16
CA ASN A 238 11.06 2.34 -19.41
C ASN A 238 11.60 3.75 -19.74
N TYR A 239 11.98 4.55 -18.73
CA TYR A 239 12.28 5.97 -18.93
C TYR A 239 13.68 6.42 -18.53
N PHE A 240 14.43 5.56 -17.83
CA PHE A 240 15.72 5.94 -17.29
C PHE A 240 16.85 5.03 -17.83
N ASP A 241 18.05 5.59 -17.92
CA ASP A 241 19.25 4.89 -18.40
C ASP A 241 20.52 5.60 -17.87
N ALA A 242 21.68 5.29 -18.46
CA ALA A 242 22.96 5.89 -18.06
C ALA A 242 23.00 7.42 -18.21
N SER A 243 22.18 8.01 -19.09
CA SER A 243 22.08 9.48 -19.27
C SER A 243 21.18 10.13 -18.20
N ARG A 244 20.25 9.37 -17.64
CA ARG A 244 19.34 9.75 -16.55
C ARG A 244 19.42 8.70 -15.44
N PRO A 245 20.51 8.71 -14.65
CA PRO A 245 20.82 7.58 -13.76
C PRO A 245 19.95 7.53 -12.50
N THR A 246 19.23 8.61 -12.16
CA THR A 246 18.39 8.66 -10.95
C THR A 246 17.03 9.28 -11.25
N VAL A 247 16.02 8.92 -10.45
CA VAL A 247 14.63 9.36 -10.59
C VAL A 247 14.11 9.98 -9.29
N ASN A 248 13.23 10.98 -9.42
CA ASN A 248 12.38 11.45 -8.34
C ASN A 248 10.95 10.95 -8.58
N PHE A 249 10.29 10.46 -7.54
CA PHE A 249 8.87 10.13 -7.59
C PHE A 249 8.06 11.07 -6.70
N SER A 250 7.11 11.78 -7.26
CA SER A 250 6.08 12.51 -6.52
C SER A 250 4.85 11.62 -6.38
N VAL A 251 4.45 11.32 -5.14
CA VAL A 251 3.43 10.32 -4.84
C VAL A 251 2.35 10.93 -3.96
N PRO A 252 1.09 11.00 -4.44
CA PRO A 252 -0.04 11.36 -3.60
C PRO A 252 -0.14 10.40 -2.42
N THR A 253 -0.06 10.94 -1.20
CA THR A 253 0.20 10.11 -0.01
C THR A 253 -0.80 10.36 1.11
N GLY A 254 -1.57 9.31 1.48
CA GLY A 254 -2.38 9.25 2.69
C GLY A 254 -1.82 8.21 3.67
N ASN A 255 -2.13 6.94 3.47
CA ASN A 255 -1.69 5.82 4.35
C ASN A 255 -0.20 5.45 4.26
N PHE A 256 0.60 6.19 3.51
CA PHE A 256 2.03 5.97 3.32
C PHE A 256 2.40 4.63 2.65
N GLY A 257 1.44 3.86 2.15
CA GLY A 257 1.69 2.52 1.60
C GLY A 257 2.41 2.56 0.26
N ASP A 258 1.93 3.37 -0.67
CA ASP A 258 2.48 3.51 -2.02
C ASP A 258 3.90 4.05 -1.99
N ILE A 259 4.11 5.22 -1.37
CA ILE A 259 5.45 5.81 -1.30
C ILE A 259 6.44 4.95 -0.49
N TYR A 260 5.95 4.18 0.50
CA TYR A 260 6.78 3.20 1.20
C TYR A 260 7.20 2.05 0.28
N ALA A 261 6.37 1.65 -0.69
CA ALA A 261 6.78 0.70 -1.73
C ALA A 261 7.92 1.28 -2.60
N GLY A 262 7.88 2.58 -2.91
CA GLY A 262 9.02 3.28 -3.52
C GLY A 262 10.28 3.23 -2.65
N TYR A 263 10.13 3.43 -1.34
CA TYR A 263 11.26 3.30 -0.40
C TYR A 263 11.81 1.88 -0.31
N VAL A 264 10.95 0.87 -0.36
CA VAL A 264 11.38 -0.54 -0.47
C VAL A 264 12.14 -0.78 -1.78
N ALA A 265 11.65 -0.26 -2.90
CA ALA A 265 12.36 -0.34 -4.17
C ALA A 265 13.74 0.31 -4.11
N TYR A 266 13.87 1.48 -3.45
CA TYR A 266 15.16 2.11 -3.16
C TYR A 266 16.08 1.20 -2.33
N LYS A 267 15.57 0.61 -1.24
CA LYS A 267 16.34 -0.34 -0.40
C LYS A 267 16.77 -1.59 -1.17
N MET A 268 16.03 -1.97 -2.20
CA MET A 268 16.34 -3.09 -3.08
C MET A 268 17.26 -2.72 -4.27
N GLY A 269 17.74 -1.48 -4.33
CA GLY A 269 18.73 -1.02 -5.30
C GLY A 269 18.19 -0.21 -6.48
N LEU A 270 16.90 0.19 -6.48
CA LEU A 270 16.39 1.10 -7.50
C LEU A 270 17.02 2.50 -7.31
N PRO A 271 17.61 3.12 -8.34
CA PRO A 271 18.30 4.40 -8.22
C PRO A 271 17.32 5.59 -8.05
N ILE A 272 16.69 5.67 -6.90
CA ILE A 272 15.80 6.78 -6.53
C ILE A 272 16.63 7.88 -5.85
N ASN A 273 16.48 9.11 -6.32
CA ASN A 273 17.08 10.29 -5.69
C ASN A 273 16.15 10.86 -4.62
N LYS A 274 14.86 11.08 -4.96
CA LYS A 274 13.85 11.58 -4.01
C LYS A 274 12.52 10.87 -4.16
N LEU A 275 11.90 10.63 -3.00
CA LEU A 275 10.49 10.27 -2.83
C LEU A 275 9.77 11.48 -2.24
N ILE A 276 8.91 12.11 -3.03
CA ILE A 276 8.22 13.34 -2.64
C ILE A 276 6.83 12.98 -2.16
N VAL A 277 6.60 13.13 -0.86
CA VAL A 277 5.29 12.95 -0.24
C VAL A 277 4.40 14.14 -0.60
N ALA A 278 3.43 13.93 -1.47
CA ALA A 278 2.45 14.94 -1.85
C ALA A 278 1.16 14.73 -1.03
N THR A 279 0.78 15.72 -0.23
CA THR A 279 -0.42 15.68 0.62
C THR A 279 -1.44 16.73 0.23
N ASN A 280 -2.71 16.52 0.60
CA ASN A 280 -3.68 17.60 0.69
C ASN A 280 -3.54 18.31 2.05
N GLU A 281 -4.55 19.07 2.46
CA GLU A 281 -4.54 19.78 3.76
C GLU A 281 -4.52 18.86 4.99
N ASN A 282 -4.64 17.54 4.80
CA ASN A 282 -4.41 16.53 5.83
C ASN A 282 -2.92 16.14 5.77
N ASP A 283 -2.08 16.99 6.28
CA ASP A 283 -0.66 17.11 5.98
C ASP A 283 0.29 16.54 7.07
N ILE A 284 -0.20 15.63 7.90
CA ILE A 284 0.58 15.07 9.02
C ILE A 284 1.97 14.57 8.61
N LEU A 285 2.07 13.93 7.43
CA LEU A 285 3.35 13.43 6.90
C LEU A 285 4.26 14.57 6.45
N HIS A 286 3.72 15.60 5.79
CA HIS A 286 4.48 16.78 5.41
C HIS A 286 5.04 17.49 6.64
N ARG A 287 4.22 17.72 7.67
CA ARG A 287 4.66 18.30 8.95
C ARG A 287 5.76 17.46 9.60
N PHE A 288 5.59 16.13 9.63
CA PHE A 288 6.59 15.23 10.20
C PHE A 288 7.93 15.32 9.45
N ILE A 289 7.94 15.23 8.14
CA ILE A 289 9.19 15.24 7.34
C ILE A 289 9.97 16.54 7.57
N ASN A 290 9.26 17.66 7.73
CA ASN A 290 9.89 18.98 7.90
C ASN A 290 10.28 19.29 9.34
N THR A 291 9.56 18.75 10.33
CA THR A 291 9.71 19.18 11.75
C THR A 291 10.10 18.07 12.72
N GLY A 292 9.95 16.80 12.33
CA GLY A 292 10.07 15.65 13.23
C GLY A 292 8.88 15.45 14.15
N ILE A 293 7.81 16.24 14.00
CA ILE A 293 6.61 16.16 14.84
C ILE A 293 5.51 15.44 14.05
N TYR A 294 5.13 14.26 14.51
CA TYR A 294 3.98 13.51 14.00
C TYR A 294 2.83 13.67 14.99
N GLN A 295 1.88 14.55 14.66
CA GLN A 295 0.77 14.93 15.53
C GLN A 295 -0.52 14.99 14.75
N THR A 296 -1.56 14.30 15.27
CA THR A 296 -2.91 14.31 14.68
C THR A 296 -3.59 15.67 14.84
N GLU A 297 -4.35 16.04 13.82
CA GLU A 297 -5.24 17.19 13.81
C GLU A 297 -6.65 16.76 13.39
N SER A 298 -7.60 17.69 13.33
CA SER A 298 -8.93 17.41 12.80
C SER A 298 -8.87 17.11 11.30
N VAL A 299 -9.53 16.04 10.87
CA VAL A 299 -9.60 15.68 9.45
C VAL A 299 -10.38 16.75 8.68
N LYS A 300 -9.77 17.30 7.64
CA LYS A 300 -10.39 18.23 6.70
C LYS A 300 -10.94 17.45 5.51
N LYS A 301 -12.18 17.71 5.13
CA LYS A 301 -12.82 17.09 3.96
C LYS A 301 -12.33 17.77 2.69
N THR A 302 -11.77 17.00 1.76
CA THR A 302 -11.29 17.49 0.46
C THR A 302 -11.99 16.79 -0.71
N THR A 303 -11.61 17.15 -1.94
CA THR A 303 -12.03 16.45 -3.17
C THR A 303 -11.32 15.12 -3.38
N SER A 304 -10.36 14.77 -2.50
CA SER A 304 -9.60 13.51 -2.53
C SER A 304 -9.82 12.70 -1.26
N PRO A 305 -11.04 12.20 -0.99
CA PRO A 305 -11.42 11.61 0.29
C PRO A 305 -10.56 10.42 0.72
N SER A 306 -9.97 9.69 -0.23
CA SER A 306 -9.03 8.59 0.07
C SER A 306 -7.70 9.07 0.67
N MET A 307 -7.40 10.36 0.57
CA MET A 307 -6.20 11.02 1.12
C MET A 307 -6.50 11.84 2.38
N ASP A 308 -7.77 11.94 2.82
CA ASP A 308 -8.18 12.66 4.02
C ASP A 308 -7.83 11.85 5.28
N ILE A 309 -6.53 11.77 5.57
CA ILE A 309 -5.96 10.86 6.57
C ILE A 309 -5.05 11.64 7.52
N GLN A 310 -5.27 11.46 8.82
CA GLN A 310 -4.45 12.03 9.90
C GLN A 310 -3.63 10.95 10.65
N ILE A 311 -3.79 9.66 10.31
CA ILE A 311 -2.97 8.57 10.83
C ILE A 311 -2.53 7.69 9.66
N ALA A 312 -1.31 7.91 9.18
CA ALA A 312 -0.75 7.16 8.08
C ALA A 312 -0.32 5.76 8.54
N SER A 313 -1.13 4.75 8.20
CA SER A 313 -1.02 3.41 8.77
C SER A 313 0.32 2.70 8.50
N ASN A 314 1.07 3.07 7.46
CA ASN A 314 2.38 2.50 7.14
C ASN A 314 3.56 3.34 7.65
N PHE A 315 3.31 4.48 8.28
CA PHE A 315 4.34 5.36 8.81
C PHE A 315 5.26 4.64 9.81
N GLU A 316 4.71 3.75 10.61
CA GLU A 316 5.48 2.98 11.60
C GLU A 316 6.65 2.20 10.99
N ARG A 317 6.56 1.75 9.74
CA ARG A 317 7.68 1.08 9.05
C ARG A 317 8.84 2.04 8.79
N LEU A 318 8.54 3.28 8.42
CA LEU A 318 9.56 4.31 8.28
C LEU A 318 10.14 4.70 9.64
N LEU A 319 9.28 4.86 10.65
CA LEU A 319 9.69 5.14 12.02
C LEU A 319 10.64 4.06 12.55
N PHE A 320 10.40 2.79 12.24
CA PHE A 320 11.27 1.68 12.60
C PHE A 320 12.69 1.85 12.02
N ASP A 321 12.81 2.25 10.76
CA ASP A 321 14.12 2.54 10.16
C ASP A 321 14.77 3.79 10.80
N ILE A 322 14.01 4.85 11.06
CA ILE A 322 14.48 6.06 11.77
C ILE A 322 15.01 5.69 13.17
N MET A 323 14.35 4.78 13.87
CA MET A 323 14.75 4.28 15.18
C MET A 323 15.87 3.23 15.10
N SER A 324 16.63 3.20 13.99
CA SER A 324 17.73 2.26 13.74
C SER A 324 17.30 0.80 13.90
N GLN A 325 16.06 0.50 13.53
CA GLN A 325 15.43 -0.82 13.59
C GLN A 325 15.33 -1.40 15.02
N SER A 326 15.21 -0.53 16.02
CA SER A 326 14.96 -0.92 17.40
C SER A 326 13.47 -1.16 17.63
N ASN A 327 13.10 -2.41 17.92
CA ASN A 327 11.73 -2.79 18.25
C ASN A 327 11.22 -2.05 19.50
N GLU A 328 12.06 -1.96 20.54
CA GLU A 328 11.71 -1.31 21.81
C GLU A 328 11.43 0.19 21.63
N LYS A 329 12.33 0.92 20.92
CA LYS A 329 12.14 2.35 20.65
C LYS A 329 10.90 2.60 19.81
N THR A 330 10.67 1.76 18.79
CA THR A 330 9.49 1.87 17.92
C THR A 330 8.21 1.62 18.70
N ALA A 331 8.16 0.55 19.49
CA ALA A 331 7.00 0.23 20.34
C ALA A 331 6.71 1.38 21.32
N SER A 332 7.74 1.90 22.00
CA SER A 332 7.59 3.02 22.94
C SER A 332 7.07 4.30 22.26
N ALA A 333 7.59 4.63 21.07
CA ALA A 333 7.15 5.80 20.31
C ALA A 333 5.70 5.64 19.82
N MET A 334 5.32 4.47 19.35
CA MET A 334 3.95 4.20 18.88
C MET A 334 2.94 4.16 20.03
N ASN A 335 3.30 3.58 21.18
CA ASN A 335 2.45 3.63 22.39
C ASN A 335 2.24 5.07 22.86
N LEU A 336 3.30 5.89 22.87
CA LEU A 336 3.18 7.30 23.18
C LEU A 336 2.25 8.05 22.20
N PHE A 337 2.35 7.71 20.91
CA PHE A 337 1.46 8.29 19.90
C PHE A 337 0.00 7.84 20.11
N GLU A 338 -0.24 6.58 20.43
CA GLU A 338 -1.58 6.05 20.70
C GLU A 338 -2.21 6.73 21.93
N GLU A 339 -1.41 7.04 22.97
CA GLU A 339 -1.89 7.71 24.18
C GLU A 339 -2.12 9.21 24.00
N LYS A 340 -1.22 9.91 23.29
CA LYS A 340 -1.16 11.38 23.25
C LYS A 340 -1.52 12.00 21.90
N GLY A 341 -1.72 11.18 20.85
CA GLY A 341 -1.92 11.65 19.49
C GLY A 341 -0.70 12.39 18.91
N LYS A 342 0.48 12.26 19.56
CA LYS A 342 1.70 12.96 19.19
C LYS A 342 2.93 12.14 19.50
N LEU A 343 3.89 12.10 18.57
CA LEU A 343 5.26 11.69 18.81
C LEU A 343 6.24 12.71 18.20
N THR A 344 7.46 12.73 18.69
CA THR A 344 8.51 13.59 18.18
C THR A 344 9.77 12.76 17.99
N VAL A 345 10.45 12.99 16.87
CA VAL A 345 11.74 12.39 16.53
C VAL A 345 12.80 13.48 16.57
N GLU A 346 13.97 13.17 17.10
CA GLU A 346 15.07 14.12 17.16
C GLU A 346 15.58 14.44 15.74
N ARG A 347 16.06 15.68 15.56
CA ARG A 347 16.51 16.16 14.25
C ARG A 347 17.64 15.33 13.66
N GLN A 348 18.52 14.78 14.49
CA GLN A 348 19.60 13.89 14.06
C GLN A 348 19.08 12.59 13.43
N ASP A 349 17.99 12.05 13.94
CA ASP A 349 17.37 10.83 13.44
C ASP A 349 16.61 11.09 12.14
N LEU A 350 16.06 12.29 11.95
CA LEU A 350 15.47 12.71 10.67
C LEU A 350 16.48 12.74 9.53
N ASN A 351 17.75 12.96 9.80
CA ASN A 351 18.78 12.96 8.76
C ASN A 351 18.87 11.63 8.00
N ILE A 352 18.42 10.52 8.62
CA ILE A 352 18.36 9.20 7.98
C ILE A 352 17.44 9.23 6.76
N ILE A 353 16.34 9.96 6.84
CA ILE A 353 15.32 10.03 5.80
C ILE A 353 15.41 11.29 4.92
N SER A 354 16.05 12.37 5.40
CA SER A 354 16.12 13.65 4.67
C SER A 354 16.84 13.55 3.33
N ASN A 355 17.71 12.55 3.16
CA ASN A 355 18.41 12.30 1.90
C ASN A 355 17.49 11.68 0.84
N ILE A 356 16.43 10.98 1.22
CA ILE A 356 15.54 10.27 0.31
C ILE A 356 14.14 10.87 0.25
N PHE A 357 13.60 11.40 1.36
CA PHE A 357 12.27 11.97 1.40
C PHE A 357 12.29 13.50 1.27
N ALA A 358 11.32 14.01 0.53
CA ALA A 358 10.89 15.40 0.50
C ALA A 358 9.36 15.43 0.63
N SER A 359 8.76 16.58 0.86
CA SER A 359 7.30 16.65 0.97
C SER A 359 6.75 18.02 0.62
N GLU A 360 5.53 18.03 0.07
CA GLU A 360 4.74 19.23 -0.19
C GLU A 360 3.28 18.98 0.18
N SER A 361 2.55 20.06 0.48
CA SER A 361 1.13 20.07 0.79
C SER A 361 0.40 21.08 -0.07
N THR A 362 -0.79 20.73 -0.57
CA THR A 362 -1.60 21.60 -1.42
C THR A 362 -2.93 21.91 -0.75
N HIS A 363 -3.29 23.19 -0.70
CA HIS A 363 -4.60 23.62 -0.22
C HIS A 363 -5.72 23.28 -1.21
N GLN A 364 -6.89 22.91 -0.69
CA GLN A 364 -8.04 22.50 -1.51
C GLN A 364 -8.44 23.55 -2.55
N GLU A 365 -8.34 24.83 -2.20
CA GLU A 365 -8.69 25.95 -3.10
C GLU A 365 -7.75 26.09 -4.31
N ASP A 366 -6.51 25.58 -4.20
CA ASP A 366 -5.51 25.65 -5.25
C ASP A 366 -5.53 24.43 -6.18
N VAL A 367 -6.11 23.30 -5.75
CA VAL A 367 -6.10 22.05 -6.52
C VAL A 367 -6.64 22.25 -7.93
N ASN A 368 -7.80 22.88 -8.08
CA ASN A 368 -8.40 23.10 -9.41
C ASN A 368 -7.55 24.01 -10.29
N LYS A 369 -6.92 25.04 -9.72
CA LYS A 369 -6.02 25.94 -10.46
C LYS A 369 -4.78 25.19 -10.94
N ILE A 370 -4.20 24.37 -10.08
CA ILE A 370 -3.03 23.56 -10.42
C ILE A 370 -3.37 22.59 -11.55
N ILE A 371 -4.50 21.88 -11.46
CA ILE A 371 -4.95 20.94 -12.50
C ILE A 371 -5.15 21.69 -13.83
N SER A 372 -5.84 22.83 -13.82
CA SER A 372 -6.06 23.63 -15.04
C SER A 372 -4.75 24.12 -15.64
N ASN A 373 -3.84 24.64 -14.81
CA ASN A 373 -2.55 25.12 -15.29
C ASN A 373 -1.71 24.01 -15.92
N VAL A 374 -1.65 22.84 -15.28
CA VAL A 374 -0.93 21.67 -15.84
C VAL A 374 -1.56 21.23 -17.15
N HIS A 375 -2.90 21.20 -17.25
CA HIS A 375 -3.61 20.84 -18.47
C HIS A 375 -3.40 21.84 -19.61
N GLU A 376 -3.25 23.14 -19.30
CA GLU A 376 -3.01 24.18 -20.30
C GLU A 376 -1.56 24.17 -20.81
N ILE A 377 -0.60 23.73 -20.00
CA ILE A 377 0.82 23.70 -20.35
C ILE A 377 1.16 22.44 -21.16
N HIS A 378 0.49 21.33 -20.92
CA HIS A 378 0.76 20.01 -21.45
C HIS A 378 -0.45 19.38 -22.15
#